data_34ec899a1eca507d2f7fbdfc0901bdf3
#
_entry.id   34ec899a1eca507d2f7fbdfc0901bdf3
#
_cell.length_a   1.000
_cell.length_b   1.000
_cell.length_c   1.000
_cell.angle_alpha   90.00
_cell.angle_beta   90.00
_cell.angle_gamma   90.00
#
_symmetry.space_group_name_H-M   'P 1'
#
loop_
_entity.id
_entity.type
_entity.pdbx_description
1 polymer ?
#
loop_
_entity_poly.entity_id
_entity_poly.type
_entity_poly.pdbx_seq_one_letter_code
_entity_poly.pdbx_strand_id
1 'polypeptide(L)' 'MIWDRVAPLYDVVVNTANRAVYAATGTAVTRLIHPGDTVLECACGTGAITAAIAPTCASVVATDYSEGMLKQARKKLA' A
#
# COMPACT_ATOMS: atom_id res chain seq x y z
N MET A 1 13.93 -12.89 -5.14
CA MET A 1 13.92 -11.51 -5.73
C MET A 1 14.53 -10.56 -4.71
N ILE A 2 15.26 -9.57 -5.17
CA ILE A 2 15.92 -8.60 -4.27
C ILE A 2 14.90 -7.86 -3.40
N TRP A 3 13.73 -7.58 -3.93
CA TRP A 3 12.67 -6.87 -3.18
C TRP A 3 12.19 -7.63 -1.95
N ASP A 4 12.29 -8.96 -1.96
CA ASP A 4 11.93 -9.77 -0.79
C ASP A 4 12.88 -9.53 0.39
N ARG A 5 14.17 -9.30 0.07
CA ARG A 5 15.20 -9.06 1.08
C ARG A 5 15.16 -7.64 1.64
N VAL A 6 14.86 -6.67 0.78
CA VAL A 6 14.90 -5.25 1.17
C VAL A 6 13.55 -4.72 1.67
N ALA A 7 12.48 -5.52 1.58
CA ALA A 7 11.15 -5.06 1.92
C ALA A 7 11.03 -4.43 3.32
N PRO A 8 11.58 -5.02 4.40
CA PRO A 8 11.51 -4.38 5.72
C PRO A 8 12.26 -3.05 5.77
N LEU A 9 13.45 -2.99 5.15
CA LEU A 9 14.25 -1.77 5.09
C LEU A 9 13.59 -0.74 4.19
N TYR A 10 13.05 -1.17 3.05
CA TYR A 10 12.32 -0.32 2.11
C TYR A 10 11.15 0.38 2.81
N ASP A 11 10.37 -0.37 3.57
CA ASP A 11 9.22 0.16 4.30
C ASP A 11 9.65 1.26 5.28
N VAL A 12 10.72 1.04 6.06
CA VAL A 12 11.25 2.02 7.00
C VAL A 12 11.72 3.27 6.27
N VAL A 13 12.55 3.11 5.22
CA VAL A 13 13.12 4.24 4.46
C VAL A 13 12.01 5.03 3.77
N VAL A 14 11.10 4.37 3.08
CA VAL A 14 10.02 5.02 2.32
C VAL A 14 9.07 5.75 3.26
N ASN A 15 8.64 5.10 4.34
CA ASN A 15 7.72 5.73 5.29
C ASN A 15 8.36 6.90 6.03
N THR A 16 9.67 6.84 6.29
CA THR A 16 10.38 7.91 6.98
C THR A 16 10.72 9.06 6.04
N ALA A 17 11.26 8.75 4.84
CA ALA A 17 11.76 9.77 3.91
C ALA A 17 10.67 10.39 3.04
N ASN A 18 9.63 9.62 2.66
CA ASN A 18 8.61 10.03 1.69
C ASN A 18 7.20 10.01 2.26
N ARG A 19 7.06 10.08 3.57
CA ARG A 19 5.77 9.98 4.24
C ARG A 19 4.74 10.97 3.71
N ALA A 20 5.14 12.23 3.52
CA ALA A 20 4.25 13.28 3.04
C ALA A 20 3.78 13.00 1.60
N VAL A 21 4.66 12.47 0.75
CA VAL A 21 4.33 12.13 -0.64
C VAL A 21 3.30 10.99 -0.67
N TYR A 22 3.52 9.94 0.12
CA TYR A 22 2.59 8.82 0.19
C TYR A 22 1.25 9.23 0.77
N ALA A 23 1.24 10.09 1.79
CA ALA A 23 0.01 10.62 2.36
C ALA A 23 -0.78 11.44 1.35
N ALA A 24 -0.10 12.32 0.59
CA ALA A 24 -0.74 13.13 -0.44
C ALA A 24 -1.28 12.26 -1.60
N THR A 25 -0.53 11.24 -2.01
CA THR A 25 -0.97 10.30 -3.04
C THR A 25 -2.19 9.52 -2.58
N GLY A 26 -2.16 8.99 -1.36
CA GLY A 26 -3.30 8.29 -0.77
C GLY A 26 -4.55 9.16 -0.72
N THR A 27 -4.43 10.42 -0.30
CA THR A 27 -5.53 11.37 -0.27
C THR A 27 -6.09 11.64 -1.67
N ALA A 28 -5.22 11.84 -2.67
CA ALA A 28 -5.65 12.06 -4.04
C ALA A 28 -6.41 10.86 -4.61
N VAL A 29 -5.91 9.65 -4.35
CA VAL A 29 -6.56 8.42 -4.82
C VAL A 29 -7.91 8.21 -4.13
N THR A 30 -8.01 8.45 -2.83
CA THR A 30 -9.26 8.24 -2.09
C THR A 30 -10.38 9.15 -2.54
N ARG A 31 -10.07 10.32 -3.12
CA ARG A 31 -11.07 11.20 -3.70
C ARG A 31 -11.78 10.60 -4.91
N LEU A 32 -11.17 9.63 -5.57
CA LEU A 32 -11.72 8.94 -6.74
C LEU A 32 -12.48 7.68 -6.39
N ILE A 33 -12.49 7.29 -5.11
CA ILE A 33 -13.05 6.03 -4.63
C ILE A 33 -14.36 6.30 -3.89
N HIS A 34 -15.35 5.46 -4.14
CA HIS A 34 -16.64 5.49 -3.45
C HIS A 34 -16.74 4.33 -2.45
N PRO A 35 -17.53 4.46 -1.37
CA PRO A 35 -17.63 3.42 -0.35
C PRO A 35 -18.06 2.03 -0.84
N GLY A 36 -18.80 1.97 -1.95
CA GLY A 36 -19.24 0.71 -2.56
C GLY A 36 -18.25 0.08 -3.52
N ASP A 37 -17.13 0.72 -3.80
CA ASP A 37 -16.19 0.27 -4.82
C ASP A 37 -15.40 -0.96 -4.39
N THR A 38 -15.10 -1.81 -5.38
CA THR A 38 -14.08 -2.84 -5.28
C THR A 38 -12.86 -2.35 -6.06
N VAL A 39 -11.72 -2.25 -5.39
CA VAL A 39 -10.49 -1.66 -5.94
C VAL A 39 -9.44 -2.74 -6.16
N LEU A 40 -8.81 -2.71 -7.33
CA LEU A 40 -7.63 -3.52 -7.62
C LEU A 40 -6.41 -2.62 -7.62
N GLU A 41 -5.47 -2.89 -6.72
CA GLU A 41 -4.19 -2.18 -6.67
C GLU A 41 -3.08 -3.11 -7.15
N CYS A 42 -2.35 -2.67 -8.19
CA CYS A 42 -1.21 -3.39 -8.73
C CYS A 42 0.09 -2.83 -8.16
N ALA A 43 1.06 -3.71 -7.87
CA ALA A 43 2.36 -3.33 -7.31
C ALA A 43 2.21 -2.54 -6.00
N CYS A 44 1.45 -3.07 -5.05
CA CYS A 44 1.14 -2.38 -3.79
C CYS A 44 2.39 -2.15 -2.90
N GLY A 45 3.49 -2.86 -3.15
CA GLY A 45 4.68 -2.79 -2.32
C GLY A 45 4.37 -3.20 -0.88
N THR A 46 4.76 -2.37 0.08
CA THR A 46 4.52 -2.62 1.50
C THR A 46 3.15 -2.17 1.98
N GLY A 47 2.29 -1.71 1.07
CA GLY A 47 0.91 -1.39 1.38
C GLY A 47 0.65 0.02 1.91
N ALA A 48 1.57 0.97 1.67
CA ALA A 48 1.41 2.35 2.16
C ALA A 48 0.15 3.02 1.58
N ILE A 49 -0.07 2.89 0.27
CA ILE A 49 -1.28 3.44 -0.38
C ILE A 49 -2.48 2.55 -0.07
N THR A 50 -2.31 1.23 -0.04
CA THR A 50 -3.37 0.29 0.30
C THR A 50 -4.00 0.62 1.65
N ALA A 51 -3.17 0.93 2.65
CA ALA A 51 -3.64 1.29 3.99
C ALA A 51 -4.51 2.56 3.98
N ALA A 52 -4.22 3.51 3.07
CA ALA A 52 -5.04 4.71 2.90
C ALA A 52 -6.36 4.41 2.18
N ILE A 53 -6.34 3.50 1.21
CA ILE A 53 -7.50 3.18 0.36
C ILE A 53 -8.51 2.29 1.08
N ALA A 54 -8.04 1.27 1.80
CA ALA A 54 -8.89 0.20 2.35
C ALA A 54 -10.09 0.72 3.15
N PRO A 55 -9.97 1.74 4.01
CA PRO A 55 -11.11 2.26 4.76
C PRO A 55 -12.16 2.97 3.92
N THR A 56 -11.84 3.35 2.68
CA THR A 56 -12.69 4.21 1.84
C THR A 56 -13.52 3.45 0.81
N CYS A 57 -13.37 2.13 0.71
CA CYS A 57 -14.08 1.31 -0.27
C CYS A 57 -14.64 0.04 0.36
N ALA A 58 -15.44 -0.71 -0.40
CA ALA A 58 -16.03 -1.96 0.07
C ALA A 58 -14.97 -3.05 0.21
N SER A 59 -14.06 -3.15 -0.74
CA SER A 59 -12.96 -4.10 -0.70
C SER A 59 -11.80 -3.64 -1.57
N VAL A 60 -10.60 -4.08 -1.25
CA VAL A 60 -9.42 -3.87 -2.06
C VAL A 60 -8.67 -5.17 -2.24
N VAL A 61 -8.24 -5.45 -3.47
CA VAL A 61 -7.32 -6.56 -3.77
C VAL A 61 -5.98 -5.93 -4.15
N ALA A 62 -5.00 -6.13 -3.30
CA ALA A 62 -3.66 -5.58 -3.49
C ALA A 62 -2.72 -6.69 -3.96
N THR A 63 -1.93 -6.41 -5.00
CA THR A 63 -1.02 -7.37 -5.61
C THR A 63 0.39 -6.83 -5.70
N ASP A 64 1.37 -7.72 -5.62
CA ASP A 64 2.77 -7.43 -5.85
C ASP A 64 3.50 -8.72 -6.23
N TYR A 65 4.58 -8.60 -6.99
CA TYR A 65 5.42 -9.76 -7.32
C TYR A 65 6.30 -10.22 -6.16
N SER A 66 6.56 -9.35 -5.20
CA SER A 66 7.44 -9.65 -4.08
C SER A 66 6.66 -10.15 -2.87
N GLU A 67 6.89 -11.38 -2.46
CA GLU A 67 6.32 -11.93 -1.23
C GLU A 67 6.80 -11.15 0.00
N GLY A 68 8.04 -10.67 -0.01
CA GLY A 68 8.55 -9.84 1.08
C GLY A 68 7.78 -8.54 1.22
N MET A 69 7.43 -7.89 0.10
CA MET A 69 6.60 -6.68 0.11
C MET A 69 5.19 -6.99 0.63
N LEU A 70 4.57 -8.06 0.14
CA LEU A 70 3.25 -8.48 0.60
C LEU A 70 3.22 -8.82 2.08
N LYS A 71 4.29 -9.41 2.60
CA LYS A 71 4.42 -9.71 4.03
C LYS A 71 4.37 -8.43 4.86
N GLN A 72 5.05 -7.37 4.43
CA GLN A 72 4.99 -6.06 5.10
C GLN A 72 3.60 -5.43 4.98
N ALA A 73 2.97 -5.54 3.81
CA ALA A 73 1.62 -5.05 3.61
C ALA A 73 0.60 -5.74 4.54
N ARG A 74 0.70 -7.06 4.69
CA ARG A 74 -0.16 -7.82 5.59
C ARG A 74 -0.03 -7.36 7.05
N LYS A 75 1.17 -7.01 7.48
CA LYS A 75 1.39 -6.48 8.82
C LYS A 75 0.71 -5.14 9.03
N LYS A 76 0.71 -4.26 8.02
CA LYS A 76 0.05 -2.96 8.10
C LYS A 76 -1.46 -3.07 8.16
N LEU A 77 -2.02 -4.03 7.43
CA LEU A 77 -3.45 -4.15 7.22
C LEU A 77 -4.13 -5.09 8.22
N ALA A 78 -3.35 -5.76 9.04
CA ALA A 78 -3.86 -6.70 10.04
C ALA A 78 -4.62 -6.04 11.19
#